data_c30a2260b14fd999b5cea803a4da6f6d
#
_entry.id   c30a2260b14fd999b5cea803a4da6f6d
#
_cell.length_a   1.000
_cell.length_b   1.000
_cell.length_c   1.000
_cell.angle_alpha   90.00
_cell.angle_beta   90.00
_cell.angle_gamma   90.00
#
_symmetry.space_group_name_H-M   'P 1'
#
loop_
_entity.id
_entity.type
_entity.pdbx_description
1 polymer ?
#
loop_
_entity_poly.entity_id
_entity_poly.type
_entity_poly.pdbx_seq_one_letter_code
_entity_poly.pdbx_strand_id
1 'polypeptide(L)'
;VSEGKGRRPAMGPRTSAFVLAAVLAVYLVLMGSRAAMMIVTGDPVLVLLGLAVLVLPLLGALLVFDQIRFGAQTERLARRLDAEGVLPDVSHLPRRPSGRVRREAADAWFDEKQDELEAAPQDWRAWFALAQAYDLAGDRNRGRKTMRTAIELERTDRPEQ
;
A
#
# COMPACT_ATOMS: atom_id res chain seq x y z
N VAL A 1 -28.31 -2.40 38.86
CA VAL A 1 -28.36 -1.36 37.80
C VAL A 1 -27.21 -1.63 36.88
N SER A 2 -27.50 -2.26 35.71
CA SER A 2 -26.50 -2.67 34.72
C SER A 2 -26.46 -1.59 33.63
N GLU A 3 -25.41 -0.78 33.61
CA GLU A 3 -25.16 0.19 32.56
C GLU A 3 -24.75 -0.52 31.29
N GLY A 4 -25.64 -0.46 30.31
CA GLY A 4 -25.39 -0.90 28.95
C GLY A 4 -24.33 -0.05 28.27
N LYS A 5 -23.11 -0.57 28.19
CA LYS A 5 -21.99 0.00 27.43
C LYS A 5 -22.33 -0.08 25.94
N GLY A 6 -22.87 1.01 25.39
CA GLY A 6 -23.20 1.15 23.97
C GLY A 6 -21.98 0.84 23.11
N ARG A 7 -21.96 -0.32 22.47
CA ARG A 7 -21.02 -0.67 21.41
C ARG A 7 -21.26 0.31 20.26
N ARG A 8 -20.38 1.29 20.10
CA ARG A 8 -20.32 2.06 18.86
C ARG A 8 -20.03 1.08 17.71
N PRO A 9 -20.83 1.07 16.65
CA PRO A 9 -20.57 0.22 15.52
C PRO A 9 -19.18 0.54 14.97
N ALA A 10 -18.24 -0.39 15.06
CA ALA A 10 -16.94 -0.27 14.43
C ALA A 10 -17.18 -0.23 12.91
N MET A 11 -17.00 0.94 12.30
CA MET A 11 -17.05 1.08 10.86
C MET A 11 -16.04 0.13 10.24
N GLY A 12 -16.47 -0.70 9.30
CA GLY A 12 -15.59 -1.63 8.60
C GLY A 12 -14.44 -0.89 7.91
N PRO A 13 -13.26 -1.51 7.74
CA PRO A 13 -12.09 -0.85 7.17
C PRO A 13 -12.34 -0.24 5.78
N ARG A 14 -13.26 -0.78 5.01
CA ARG A 14 -13.70 -0.24 3.71
C ARG A 14 -14.53 1.04 3.88
N THR A 15 -15.45 1.07 4.84
CA THR A 15 -16.29 2.24 5.11
C THR A 15 -15.47 3.42 5.61
N SER A 16 -14.50 3.18 6.50
CA SER A 16 -13.60 4.23 6.97
C SER A 16 -12.71 4.79 5.85
N ALA A 17 -12.24 3.95 4.94
CA ALA A 17 -11.48 4.40 3.76
C ALA A 17 -12.32 5.28 2.83
N PHE A 18 -13.59 4.91 2.57
CA PHE A 18 -14.51 5.73 1.76
C PHE A 18 -14.83 7.07 2.44
N VAL A 19 -15.05 7.09 3.75
CA VAL A 19 -15.31 8.34 4.48
C VAL A 19 -14.08 9.26 4.42
N LEU A 20 -12.88 8.73 4.64
CA LEU A 20 -11.65 9.51 4.53
C LEU A 20 -11.43 10.04 3.12
N ALA A 21 -11.68 9.23 2.09
CA ALA A 21 -11.59 9.66 0.70
C ALA A 21 -12.62 10.75 0.37
N ALA A 22 -13.85 10.65 0.86
CA ALA A 22 -14.89 11.66 0.69
C ALA A 22 -14.52 12.97 1.39
N VAL A 23 -14.02 12.91 2.63
CA VAL A 23 -13.55 14.10 3.37
C VAL A 23 -12.39 14.76 2.63
N LEU A 24 -11.44 13.98 2.13
CA LEU A 24 -10.33 14.49 1.32
C LEU A 24 -10.83 15.15 0.03
N ALA A 25 -11.78 14.54 -0.66
CA ALA A 25 -12.36 15.10 -1.88
C ALA A 25 -13.06 16.45 -1.62
N VAL A 26 -13.86 16.53 -0.56
CA VAL A 26 -14.51 17.80 -0.13
C VAL A 26 -13.45 18.85 0.19
N TYR A 27 -12.43 18.48 0.94
CA TYR A 27 -11.32 19.38 1.26
C TYR A 27 -10.61 19.91 -0.01
N LEU A 28 -10.32 19.01 -0.97
CA LEU A 28 -9.70 19.37 -2.24
C LEU A 28 -10.56 20.35 -3.06
N VAL A 29 -11.88 20.14 -3.10
CA VAL A 29 -12.82 21.03 -3.78
C VAL A 29 -12.85 22.40 -3.12
N LEU A 30 -12.93 22.46 -1.80
CA LEU A 30 -12.95 23.72 -1.04
C LEU A 30 -11.63 24.48 -1.20
N MET A 31 -10.49 23.82 -1.08
CA MET A 31 -9.17 24.45 -1.26
C MET A 31 -8.95 24.86 -2.72
N GLY A 32 -9.35 24.03 -3.68
CA GLY A 32 -9.28 24.35 -5.11
C GLY A 32 -10.10 25.57 -5.47
N SER A 33 -11.32 25.70 -4.94
CA SER A 33 -12.16 26.88 -5.18
C SER A 33 -11.56 28.17 -4.61
N ARG A 34 -10.94 28.10 -3.44
CA ARG A 34 -10.22 29.25 -2.84
C ARG A 34 -8.99 29.63 -3.65
N ALA A 35 -8.18 28.65 -4.06
CA ALA A 35 -7.03 28.88 -4.91
C ALA A 35 -7.43 29.50 -6.27
N ALA A 36 -8.51 29.00 -6.90
CA ALA A 36 -9.04 29.54 -8.13
C ALA A 36 -9.46 31.02 -7.99
N MET A 37 -10.15 31.39 -6.91
CA MET A 37 -10.50 32.77 -6.62
C MET A 37 -9.25 33.67 -6.52
N MET A 38 -8.20 33.23 -5.85
CA MET A 38 -6.95 33.97 -5.74
C MET A 38 -6.28 34.18 -7.11
N ILE A 39 -6.29 33.16 -7.95
CA ILE A 39 -5.69 33.21 -9.30
C ILE A 39 -6.46 34.18 -10.19
N VAL A 40 -7.79 34.19 -10.14
CA VAL A 40 -8.65 35.05 -10.98
C VAL A 40 -8.52 36.54 -10.59
N THR A 41 -8.10 36.87 -9.39
CA THR A 41 -7.93 38.25 -8.93
C THR A 41 -6.85 39.01 -9.73
N GLY A 42 -5.91 38.29 -10.37
CA GLY A 42 -4.86 38.88 -11.22
C GLY A 42 -3.70 39.54 -10.48
N ASP A 43 -3.75 39.60 -9.15
CA ASP A 43 -2.63 40.04 -8.34
C ASP A 43 -1.54 38.96 -8.30
N PRO A 44 -0.29 39.26 -8.72
CA PRO A 44 0.77 38.28 -8.83
C PRO A 44 1.10 37.61 -7.50
N VAL A 45 0.94 38.29 -6.38
CA VAL A 45 1.17 37.72 -5.04
C VAL A 45 0.08 36.72 -4.68
N LEU A 46 -1.19 37.05 -4.96
CA LEU A 46 -2.33 36.16 -4.73
C LEU A 46 -2.31 34.95 -5.67
N VAL A 47 -1.89 35.13 -6.93
CA VAL A 47 -1.71 34.04 -7.88
C VAL A 47 -0.65 33.05 -7.39
N LEU A 48 0.51 33.56 -6.95
CA LEU A 48 1.59 32.71 -6.41
C LEU A 48 1.14 31.95 -5.15
N LEU A 49 0.43 32.62 -4.26
CA LEU A 49 -0.11 32.02 -3.05
C LEU A 49 -1.17 30.93 -3.38
N GLY A 50 -2.08 31.21 -4.31
CA GLY A 50 -3.09 30.26 -4.78
C GLY A 50 -2.47 29.00 -5.39
N LEU A 51 -1.41 29.18 -6.20
CA LEU A 51 -0.65 28.07 -6.77
C LEU A 51 0.03 27.23 -5.67
N ALA A 52 0.68 27.86 -4.71
CA ALA A 52 1.33 27.18 -3.60
C ALA A 52 0.34 26.34 -2.76
N VAL A 53 -0.84 26.89 -2.46
CA VAL A 53 -1.92 26.18 -1.75
C VAL A 53 -2.44 24.99 -2.55
N LEU A 54 -2.45 25.06 -3.89
CA LEU A 54 -2.92 23.98 -4.74
C LEU A 54 -1.90 22.81 -4.87
N VAL A 55 -0.60 23.12 -4.84
CA VAL A 55 0.47 22.13 -5.01
C VAL A 55 0.44 21.05 -3.92
N LEU A 56 0.27 21.42 -2.66
CA LEU A 56 0.27 20.46 -1.54
C LEU A 56 -0.81 19.38 -1.66
N PRO A 57 -2.10 19.74 -1.84
CA PRO A 57 -3.15 18.74 -2.02
C PRO A 57 -2.95 17.89 -3.28
N LEU A 58 -2.42 18.47 -4.37
CA LEU A 58 -2.13 17.72 -5.58
C LEU A 58 -1.06 16.67 -5.36
N LEU A 59 0.05 17.03 -4.68
CA LEU A 59 1.09 16.07 -4.29
C LEU A 59 0.52 14.99 -3.35
N GLY A 60 -0.31 15.37 -2.38
CA GLY A 60 -0.98 14.42 -1.50
C GLY A 60 -1.87 13.43 -2.27
N ALA A 61 -2.64 13.92 -3.23
CA ALA A 61 -3.49 13.08 -4.08
C ALA A 61 -2.66 12.11 -4.94
N LEU A 62 -1.55 12.55 -5.52
CA LEU A 62 -0.65 11.71 -6.29
C LEU A 62 -0.03 10.60 -5.43
N LEU A 63 0.40 10.92 -4.21
CA LEU A 63 0.95 9.94 -3.28
C LEU A 63 -0.10 8.89 -2.87
N VAL A 64 -1.33 9.33 -2.57
CA VAL A 64 -2.43 8.42 -2.23
C VAL A 64 -2.78 7.53 -3.41
N PHE A 65 -2.82 8.08 -4.63
CA PHE A 65 -3.08 7.30 -5.84
C PHE A 65 -2.02 6.22 -6.07
N ASP A 66 -0.71 6.55 -5.93
CA ASP A 66 0.37 5.57 -6.02
C ASP A 66 0.23 4.45 -4.97
N GLN A 67 -0.17 4.79 -3.75
CA GLN A 67 -0.40 3.82 -2.67
C GLN A 67 -1.55 2.86 -2.99
N ILE A 68 -2.67 3.39 -3.47
CA ILE A 68 -3.85 2.58 -3.83
C ILE A 68 -3.50 1.66 -5.01
N ARG A 69 -2.83 2.20 -6.02
CA ARG A 69 -2.41 1.44 -7.19
C ARG A 69 -1.45 0.31 -6.82
N PHE A 70 -0.46 0.59 -5.98
CA PHE A 70 0.48 -0.41 -5.48
C PHE A 70 -0.24 -1.52 -4.70
N GLY A 71 -1.16 -1.16 -3.79
CA GLY A 71 -1.95 -2.13 -3.03
C GLY A 71 -2.80 -3.02 -3.93
N ALA A 72 -3.47 -2.45 -4.93
CA ALA A 72 -4.29 -3.21 -5.89
C ALA A 72 -3.44 -4.16 -6.76
N GLN A 73 -2.24 -3.75 -7.15
CA GLN A 73 -1.31 -4.61 -7.90
C GLN A 73 -0.81 -5.76 -7.04
N THR A 74 -0.40 -5.50 -5.81
CA THR A 74 0.05 -6.53 -4.85
C THR A 74 -1.06 -7.56 -4.58
N GLU A 75 -2.29 -7.09 -4.35
CA GLU A 75 -3.46 -7.97 -4.15
C GLU A 75 -3.75 -8.83 -5.38
N ARG A 76 -3.59 -8.28 -6.57
CA ARG A 76 -3.75 -9.04 -7.81
C ARG A 76 -2.73 -10.16 -7.94
N LEU A 77 -1.45 -9.89 -7.64
CA LEU A 77 -0.40 -10.90 -7.64
C LEU A 77 -0.69 -11.99 -6.60
N ALA A 78 -1.09 -11.61 -5.39
CA ALA A 78 -1.45 -12.55 -4.33
C ALA A 78 -2.60 -13.47 -4.78
N ARG A 79 -3.66 -12.93 -5.39
CA ARG A 79 -4.78 -13.74 -5.91
C ARG A 79 -4.35 -14.68 -7.04
N ARG A 80 -3.40 -14.28 -7.88
CA ARG A 80 -2.85 -15.14 -8.94
C ARG A 80 -2.06 -16.30 -8.33
N LEU A 81 -1.20 -16.03 -7.35
CA LEU A 81 -0.45 -17.06 -6.63
C LEU A 81 -1.37 -18.03 -5.87
N ASP A 82 -2.44 -17.51 -5.27
CA ASP A 82 -3.46 -18.32 -4.58
C ASP A 82 -4.19 -19.25 -5.55
N ALA A 83 -4.59 -18.74 -6.72
CA ALA A 83 -5.22 -19.54 -7.77
C ALA A 83 -4.28 -20.61 -8.35
N GLU A 84 -2.98 -20.36 -8.40
CA GLU A 84 -1.94 -21.30 -8.81
C GLU A 84 -1.56 -22.28 -7.67
N GLY A 85 -2.04 -22.06 -6.44
CA GLY A 85 -1.73 -22.88 -5.25
C GLY A 85 -0.29 -22.72 -4.73
N VAL A 86 0.39 -21.65 -5.13
CA VAL A 86 1.79 -21.36 -4.77
C VAL A 86 1.96 -20.09 -3.94
N LEU A 87 0.85 -19.60 -3.35
CA LEU A 87 0.92 -18.46 -2.43
C LEU A 87 1.74 -18.86 -1.20
N PRO A 88 2.79 -18.10 -0.82
CA PRO A 88 3.60 -18.41 0.33
C PRO A 88 2.77 -18.48 1.61
N ASP A 89 2.74 -19.65 2.26
CA ASP A 89 2.02 -19.85 3.53
C ASP A 89 2.93 -19.51 4.71
N VAL A 90 2.57 -18.47 5.43
CA VAL A 90 3.26 -18.00 6.63
C VAL A 90 2.49 -18.34 7.92
N SER A 91 1.41 -19.12 7.82
CA SER A 91 0.57 -19.48 8.97
C SER A 91 1.27 -20.39 9.96
N HIS A 92 2.19 -21.23 9.47
CA HIS A 92 2.99 -22.17 10.26
C HIS A 92 4.10 -21.50 11.08
N LEU A 93 4.45 -20.25 10.78
CA LEU A 93 5.53 -19.54 11.48
C LEU A 93 5.13 -19.22 12.93
N PRO A 94 6.00 -19.50 13.93
CA PRO A 94 5.73 -19.22 15.31
C PRO A 94 5.58 -17.73 15.57
N ARG A 95 4.51 -17.38 16.32
CA ARG A 95 4.16 -15.99 16.61
C ARG A 95 4.38 -15.65 18.09
N ARG A 96 4.60 -14.37 18.36
CA ARG A 96 4.61 -13.80 19.71
C ARG A 96 3.17 -13.55 20.17
N PRO A 97 2.93 -13.34 21.49
CA PRO A 97 1.60 -12.96 22.00
C PRO A 97 1.02 -11.69 21.35
N SER A 98 1.87 -10.83 20.79
CA SER A 98 1.47 -9.64 20.03
C SER A 98 0.97 -9.93 18.62
N GLY A 99 0.94 -11.20 18.17
CA GLY A 99 0.57 -11.63 16.82
C GLY A 99 1.68 -11.51 15.78
N ARG A 100 2.81 -10.89 16.10
CA ARG A 100 3.97 -10.80 15.18
C ARG A 100 4.71 -12.13 15.13
N VAL A 101 5.26 -12.47 13.96
CA VAL A 101 6.18 -13.60 13.80
C VAL A 101 7.40 -13.41 14.71
N ARG A 102 7.92 -14.48 15.27
CA ARG A 102 9.16 -14.46 16.05
C ARG A 102 10.32 -14.11 15.13
N ARG A 103 11.28 -13.33 15.64
CA ARG A 103 12.36 -12.79 14.82
C ARG A 103 13.18 -13.91 14.19
N GLU A 104 13.53 -14.91 14.98
CA GLU A 104 14.33 -16.05 14.52
C GLU A 104 13.64 -16.82 13.37
N ALA A 105 12.30 -16.94 13.44
CA ALA A 105 11.52 -17.58 12.39
C ALA A 105 11.39 -16.69 11.14
N ALA A 106 11.31 -15.38 11.32
CA ALA A 106 11.27 -14.43 10.20
C ALA A 106 12.62 -14.38 9.48
N ASP A 107 13.73 -14.42 10.23
CA ASP A 107 15.08 -14.42 9.67
C ASP A 107 15.34 -15.73 8.88
N ALA A 108 14.99 -16.90 9.44
CA ALA A 108 15.11 -18.18 8.73
C ALA A 108 14.24 -18.25 7.46
N TRP A 109 13.01 -17.70 7.52
CA TRP A 109 12.13 -17.59 6.36
C TRP A 109 12.71 -16.67 5.29
N PHE A 110 13.34 -15.59 5.72
CA PHE A 110 14.01 -14.65 4.81
C PHE A 110 15.16 -15.32 4.07
N ASP A 111 16.03 -16.05 4.77
CA ASP A 111 17.16 -16.76 4.17
C ASP A 111 16.67 -17.78 3.13
N GLU A 112 15.63 -18.56 3.46
CA GLU A 112 15.00 -19.51 2.54
C GLU A 112 14.49 -18.82 1.26
N LYS A 113 13.79 -17.68 1.39
CA LYS A 113 13.24 -16.96 0.22
C LYS A 113 14.30 -16.20 -0.56
N GLN A 114 15.40 -15.86 0.06
CA GLN A 114 16.56 -15.33 -0.63
C GLN A 114 17.23 -16.41 -1.50
N ASP A 115 17.44 -17.61 -0.98
CA ASP A 115 18.00 -18.74 -1.73
C ASP A 115 17.10 -19.11 -2.93
N GLU A 116 15.77 -19.13 -2.74
CA GLU A 116 14.81 -19.36 -3.83
C GLU A 116 14.93 -18.30 -4.93
N LEU A 117 15.10 -17.04 -4.57
CA LEU A 117 15.29 -15.97 -5.53
C LEU A 117 16.62 -16.09 -6.27
N GLU A 118 17.71 -16.47 -5.59
CA GLU A 118 19.01 -16.69 -6.23
C GLU A 118 18.94 -17.82 -7.26
N ALA A 119 18.14 -18.86 -7.00
CA ALA A 119 17.91 -19.97 -7.94
C ALA A 119 17.04 -19.57 -9.15
N ALA A 120 16.12 -18.60 -8.98
CA ALA A 120 15.18 -18.19 -10.02
C ALA A 120 15.00 -16.64 -10.08
N PRO A 121 16.04 -15.88 -10.47
CA PRO A 121 16.02 -14.41 -10.37
C PRO A 121 15.06 -13.72 -11.35
N GLN A 122 14.55 -14.44 -12.36
CA GLN A 122 13.57 -13.93 -13.33
C GLN A 122 12.13 -14.32 -12.97
N ASP A 123 11.91 -15.16 -11.95
CA ASP A 123 10.58 -15.52 -11.52
C ASP A 123 9.99 -14.47 -10.57
N TRP A 124 8.94 -13.78 -11.00
CA TRP A 124 8.24 -12.79 -10.19
C TRP A 124 7.65 -13.37 -8.89
N ARG A 125 7.41 -14.70 -8.84
CA ARG A 125 6.91 -15.39 -7.64
C ARG A 125 7.94 -15.41 -6.53
N ALA A 126 9.20 -15.65 -6.87
CA ALA A 126 10.31 -15.60 -5.91
C ALA A 126 10.50 -14.17 -5.35
N TRP A 127 10.39 -13.15 -6.20
CA TRP A 127 10.41 -11.75 -5.77
C TRP A 127 9.23 -11.41 -4.84
N PHE A 128 8.04 -11.92 -5.12
CA PHE A 128 6.88 -11.74 -4.26
C PHE A 128 7.09 -12.37 -2.89
N ALA A 129 7.60 -13.62 -2.83
CA ALA A 129 7.89 -14.33 -1.58
C ALA A 129 8.95 -13.60 -0.75
N LEU A 130 10.03 -13.13 -1.36
CA LEU A 130 11.06 -12.34 -0.69
C LEU A 130 10.51 -11.00 -0.18
N ALA A 131 9.61 -10.34 -0.91
CA ALA A 131 8.96 -9.11 -0.45
C ALA A 131 8.14 -9.34 0.84
N GLN A 132 7.43 -10.47 0.93
CA GLN A 132 6.74 -10.87 2.17
C GLN A 132 7.73 -11.17 3.30
N ALA A 133 8.86 -11.82 3.01
CA ALA A 133 9.88 -12.10 4.00
C ALA A 133 10.46 -10.80 4.61
N TYR A 134 10.74 -9.78 3.80
CA TYR A 134 11.12 -8.46 4.28
C TYR A 134 10.06 -7.83 5.20
N ASP A 135 8.79 -7.95 4.85
CA ASP A 135 7.70 -7.38 5.66
C ASP A 135 7.59 -8.09 7.02
N LEU A 136 7.75 -9.41 7.06
CA LEU A 136 7.82 -10.21 8.30
C LEU A 136 9.03 -9.86 9.17
N ALA A 137 10.18 -9.60 8.56
CA ALA A 137 11.40 -9.13 9.23
C ALA A 137 11.28 -7.67 9.71
N GLY A 138 10.25 -6.93 9.25
CA GLY A 138 9.97 -5.55 9.64
C GLY A 138 10.64 -4.50 8.74
N ASP A 139 11.33 -4.90 7.68
CA ASP A 139 11.91 -3.98 6.68
C ASP A 139 10.91 -3.69 5.54
N ARG A 140 9.93 -2.86 5.87
CA ARG A 140 8.88 -2.47 4.92
C ARG A 140 9.41 -1.71 3.70
N ASN A 141 10.53 -1.01 3.83
CA ASN A 141 11.09 -0.25 2.71
C ASN A 141 11.67 -1.18 1.65
N ARG A 142 12.48 -2.15 2.07
CA ARG A 142 12.99 -3.18 1.16
C ARG A 142 11.87 -4.05 0.63
N GLY A 143 10.92 -4.48 1.47
CA GLY A 143 9.76 -5.24 1.05
C GLY A 143 8.96 -4.56 -0.07
N ARG A 144 8.70 -3.25 0.03
CA ARG A 144 8.06 -2.47 -1.04
C ARG A 144 8.86 -2.42 -2.33
N LYS A 145 10.18 -2.22 -2.22
CA LYS A 145 11.06 -2.18 -3.40
C LYS A 145 11.06 -3.54 -4.12
N THR A 146 11.21 -4.62 -3.36
CA THR A 146 11.19 -5.99 -3.86
C THR A 146 9.83 -6.34 -4.50
N MET A 147 8.72 -5.93 -3.89
CA MET A 147 7.38 -6.12 -4.45
C MET A 147 7.17 -5.35 -5.77
N ARG A 148 7.74 -4.16 -5.92
CA ARG A 148 7.69 -3.43 -7.21
C ARG A 148 8.40 -4.20 -8.31
N THR A 149 9.54 -4.82 -8.01
CA THR A 149 10.25 -5.70 -8.96
C THR A 149 9.38 -6.91 -9.35
N ALA A 150 8.71 -7.55 -8.38
CA ALA A 150 7.77 -8.65 -8.68
C ALA A 150 6.64 -8.20 -9.63
N ILE A 151 6.06 -7.02 -9.39
CA ILE A 151 5.00 -6.44 -10.23
C ILE A 151 5.51 -6.15 -11.66
N GLU A 152 6.74 -5.68 -11.78
CA GLU A 152 7.36 -5.35 -13.07
C GLU A 152 7.66 -6.60 -13.88
N LEU A 153 8.26 -7.62 -13.26
CA LEU A 153 8.52 -8.91 -13.89
C LEU A 153 7.22 -9.62 -14.31
N GLU A 154 6.18 -9.61 -13.47
CA GLU A 154 4.87 -10.20 -13.84
C GLU A 154 4.26 -9.52 -15.06
N ARG A 155 4.49 -8.22 -15.24
CA ARG A 155 4.00 -7.50 -16.43
C ARG A 155 4.71 -7.93 -17.71
N THR A 156 6.00 -8.22 -17.63
CA THR A 156 6.79 -8.73 -18.77
C THR A 156 6.51 -10.18 -19.06
N ASP A 157 6.21 -10.99 -18.04
CA ASP A 157 5.84 -12.41 -18.18
C ASP A 157 4.42 -12.62 -18.74
N ARG A 158 3.62 -11.55 -18.82
CA ARG A 158 2.26 -11.64 -19.36
C ARG A 158 2.30 -11.65 -20.89
N PRO A 159 1.87 -12.76 -21.54
CA PRO A 159 1.71 -12.74 -23.00
C PRO A 159 0.73 -11.63 -23.38
N GLU A 160 1.12 -10.79 -24.33
CA GLU A 160 0.26 -9.76 -24.90
C GLU A 160 -1.01 -10.44 -25.45
N GLN A 161 -2.16 -10.14 -24.81
CA GLN A 161 -3.47 -10.54 -25.28
C GLN A 161 -4.09 -9.41 -26.05
#